data_c457bb21a09d2ae593efaa48f810b62e
#
_entry.id   c457bb21a09d2ae593efaa48f810b62e
#
_cell.length_a   1.000
_cell.length_b   1.000
_cell.length_c   1.000
_cell.angle_alpha   90.00
_cell.angle_beta   90.00
_cell.angle_gamma   90.00
#
_symmetry.space_group_name_H-M   'P 1'
#
loop_
_entity.id
_entity.type
_entity.pdbx_description
1 polymer ?
#
loop_
_entity_poly.entity_id
_entity_poly.type
_entity_poly.pdbx_seq_one_letter_code
_entity_poly.pdbx_strand_id
1 'polypeptide(L)'
;MLEKNLSEQILSIGNRSDRPDGGISQVLYNYRFYVFPVFKSITNFKIGSKPYKLFIAILALLKEFLILIFDKKIKIVHVHAPSDIGFRRSSYYIYLAKIFHKKIIVHIHSGRFNDYYLRHRKYVEHVFSKCDVIVALTKEIKKFYEAMGCTNVVLINNIIEVPIEKNVRYEDGLIHLLFLGSITEPKGIYDLVDVLCKHRLEFEGRIILHVGGNREVDKLLHIIETKRLDNLIKYEGWLSGERKIEMLNKCNVFILPSHTEGLPISILEAFSYGKYVVATNVGGIPEIINHVNGVMFNPMDKDALYKVLSDLLQNGLSFVDNNAIKKTVYEYMPESVEKQLSNLYNSII
;
A
#
# COMPACT_ATOMS: atom_id res chain seq x y z
N MET A 1 -19.18 6.50 -7.39
CA MET A 1 -19.06 7.26 -6.10
C MET A 1 -20.24 6.97 -5.21
N LEU A 2 -20.04 6.96 -3.89
CA LEU A 2 -21.11 6.82 -2.90
C LEU A 2 -22.24 7.84 -3.09
N GLU A 3 -23.41 7.54 -2.59
CA GLU A 3 -24.47 8.54 -2.48
C GLU A 3 -24.03 9.72 -1.60
N LYS A 4 -24.35 10.95 -2.01
CA LYS A 4 -23.93 12.16 -1.28
C LYS A 4 -24.38 12.14 0.19
N ASN A 5 -25.63 11.73 0.44
CA ASN A 5 -26.17 11.65 1.80
C ASN A 5 -25.39 10.66 2.68
N LEU A 6 -25.03 9.48 2.15
CA LEU A 6 -24.21 8.50 2.86
C LEU A 6 -22.80 9.04 3.12
N SER A 7 -22.19 9.65 2.10
CA SER A 7 -20.86 10.24 2.15
C SER A 7 -20.74 11.33 3.24
N GLU A 8 -21.76 12.18 3.41
CA GLU A 8 -21.80 13.22 4.44
C GLU A 8 -21.86 12.68 5.88
N GLN A 9 -22.23 11.42 6.06
CA GLN A 9 -22.37 10.78 7.37
C GLN A 9 -21.09 10.11 7.87
N ILE A 10 -20.01 10.10 7.06
CA ILE A 10 -18.78 9.37 7.33
C ILE A 10 -17.65 10.34 7.61
N LEU A 11 -16.96 10.16 8.73
CA LEU A 11 -15.71 10.85 9.07
C LEU A 11 -14.55 9.87 8.99
N SER A 12 -13.63 10.07 8.04
CA SER A 12 -12.42 9.28 7.91
C SER A 12 -11.27 9.89 8.71
N ILE A 13 -10.54 9.06 9.49
CA ILE A 13 -9.41 9.52 10.29
C ILE A 13 -8.18 8.69 9.93
N GLY A 14 -7.10 9.34 9.50
CA GLY A 14 -5.89 8.63 9.08
C GLY A 14 -4.76 9.57 8.69
N ASN A 15 -3.91 9.11 7.79
CA ASN A 15 -2.88 9.95 7.20
C ASN A 15 -3.51 11.04 6.31
N ARG A 16 -2.67 11.91 5.75
CA ARG A 16 -3.16 12.94 4.81
C ARG A 16 -3.80 12.32 3.56
N SER A 17 -4.82 13.01 3.06
CA SER A 17 -5.59 12.60 1.87
C SER A 17 -5.48 13.57 0.68
N ASP A 18 -4.64 14.59 0.81
CA ASP A 18 -4.46 15.62 -0.23
C ASP A 18 -3.30 15.29 -1.18
N ARG A 19 -2.40 14.41 -0.76
CA ARG A 19 -1.35 13.83 -1.62
C ARG A 19 -0.90 12.47 -1.09
N PRO A 20 -0.51 11.54 -1.99
CA PRO A 20 0.00 10.23 -1.58
C PRO A 20 1.49 10.33 -1.18
N ASP A 21 1.79 10.14 0.10
CA ASP A 21 3.15 10.08 0.64
C ASP A 21 3.45 8.75 1.38
N GLY A 22 2.64 7.72 1.11
CA GLY A 22 2.74 6.37 1.67
C GLY A 22 1.44 5.59 1.50
N GLY A 23 1.41 4.30 1.85
CA GLY A 23 0.28 3.41 1.58
C GLY A 23 -1.07 3.90 2.10
N ILE A 24 -1.17 4.28 3.39
CA ILE A 24 -2.45 4.78 3.95
C ILE A 24 -2.88 6.09 3.29
N SER A 25 -1.94 7.00 3.02
CA SER A 25 -2.25 8.25 2.33
C SER A 25 -2.70 8.03 0.89
N GLN A 26 -2.15 7.01 0.20
CA GLN A 26 -2.62 6.63 -1.14
C GLN A 26 -4.07 6.12 -1.10
N VAL A 27 -4.43 5.26 -0.14
CA VAL A 27 -5.83 4.79 0.01
C VAL A 27 -6.77 5.97 0.25
N LEU A 28 -6.44 6.86 1.20
CA LEU A 28 -7.28 8.01 1.53
C LEU A 28 -7.37 9.03 0.38
N TYR A 29 -6.28 9.19 -0.38
CA TYR A 29 -6.28 9.98 -1.60
C TYR A 29 -7.25 9.39 -2.62
N ASN A 30 -7.16 8.09 -2.89
CA ASN A 30 -8.03 7.41 -3.84
C ASN A 30 -9.51 7.41 -3.37
N TYR A 31 -9.77 7.25 -2.07
CA TYR A 31 -11.12 7.42 -1.53
C TYR A 31 -11.69 8.80 -1.82
N ARG A 32 -10.90 9.84 -1.61
CA ARG A 32 -11.30 11.23 -1.85
C ARG A 32 -11.68 11.50 -3.31
N PHE A 33 -10.96 10.92 -4.26
CA PHE A 33 -11.15 11.21 -5.68
C PHE A 33 -12.12 10.27 -6.38
N TYR A 34 -12.24 9.02 -5.92
CA TYR A 34 -12.98 7.99 -6.63
C TYR A 34 -14.21 7.47 -5.88
N VAL A 35 -14.25 7.59 -4.56
CA VAL A 35 -15.30 6.97 -3.73
C VAL A 35 -16.26 8.01 -3.16
N PHE A 36 -15.73 9.06 -2.53
CA PHE A 36 -16.53 10.00 -1.76
C PHE A 36 -16.80 11.30 -2.52
N PRO A 37 -18.05 11.63 -2.90
CA PRO A 37 -18.37 12.94 -3.45
C PRO A 37 -18.20 14.09 -2.43
N VAL A 38 -18.32 13.78 -1.13
CA VAL A 38 -18.01 14.67 -0.01
C VAL A 38 -17.10 13.93 0.96
N PHE A 39 -15.79 14.19 0.93
CA PHE A 39 -14.81 13.49 1.76
C PHE A 39 -14.46 14.29 3.02
N LYS A 40 -15.13 13.96 4.14
CA LYS A 40 -14.78 14.51 5.45
C LYS A 40 -13.65 13.71 6.06
N SER A 41 -12.48 14.34 6.24
CA SER A 41 -11.32 13.64 6.78
C SER A 41 -10.52 14.45 7.79
N ILE A 42 -9.88 13.74 8.73
CA ILE A 42 -8.94 14.28 9.71
C ILE A 42 -7.57 13.63 9.49
N THR A 43 -6.57 14.47 9.27
CA THR A 43 -5.16 14.03 9.21
C THR A 43 -4.60 13.92 10.62
N ASN A 44 -4.28 12.69 11.06
CA ASN A 44 -3.76 12.42 12.39
C ASN A 44 -2.23 12.18 12.42
N PHE A 45 -1.58 12.19 11.26
CA PHE A 45 -0.15 11.98 11.13
C PHE A 45 0.45 12.76 9.96
N LYS A 46 1.59 13.39 10.21
CA LYS A 46 2.49 13.98 9.20
C LYS A 46 3.93 13.61 9.54
N ILE A 47 4.78 13.50 8.53
CA ILE A 47 6.22 13.26 8.71
C ILE A 47 6.85 14.49 9.37
N GLY A 48 7.72 14.29 10.37
CA GLY A 48 8.38 15.37 11.10
C GLY A 48 9.00 14.89 12.42
N SER A 49 9.44 15.83 13.26
CA SER A 49 9.99 15.55 14.58
C SER A 49 8.95 14.91 15.52
N LYS A 50 9.41 14.28 16.62
CA LYS A 50 8.50 13.67 17.62
C LYS A 50 7.50 14.68 18.21
N PRO A 51 7.91 15.91 18.64
CA PRO A 51 6.97 16.92 19.14
C PRO A 51 5.93 17.34 18.07
N TYR A 52 6.36 17.52 16.84
CA TYR A 52 5.46 17.87 15.74
C TYR A 52 4.41 16.78 15.48
N LYS A 53 4.80 15.50 15.49
CA LYS A 53 3.87 14.38 15.36
C LYS A 53 2.84 14.34 16.48
N LEU A 54 3.27 14.60 17.72
CA LEU A 54 2.37 14.69 18.88
C LEU A 54 1.41 15.87 18.75
N PHE A 55 1.89 17.04 18.37
CA PHE A 55 1.08 18.22 18.12
C PHE A 55 -0.02 17.96 17.07
N ILE A 56 0.33 17.33 15.94
CA ILE A 56 -0.65 16.95 14.90
C ILE A 56 -1.70 15.99 15.45
N ALA A 57 -1.30 15.00 16.27
CA ALA A 57 -2.22 14.04 16.85
C ALA A 57 -3.22 14.72 17.83
N ILE A 58 -2.74 15.66 18.66
CA ILE A 58 -3.61 16.42 19.59
C ILE A 58 -4.58 17.31 18.80
N LEU A 59 -4.10 18.03 17.78
CA LEU A 59 -4.97 18.84 16.93
C LEU A 59 -6.03 18.00 16.23
N ALA A 60 -5.67 16.78 15.81
CA ALA A 60 -6.62 15.87 15.19
C ALA A 60 -7.70 15.40 16.16
N LEU A 61 -7.38 15.12 17.45
CA LEU A 61 -8.35 14.79 18.49
C LEU A 61 -9.28 15.98 18.77
N LEU A 62 -8.77 17.20 18.88
CA LEU A 62 -9.59 18.39 19.05
C LEU A 62 -10.53 18.61 17.85
N LYS A 63 -10.05 18.40 16.64
CA LYS A 63 -10.89 18.48 15.42
C LYS A 63 -12.00 17.43 15.43
N GLU A 64 -11.67 16.19 15.77
CA GLU A 64 -12.66 15.12 15.89
C GLU A 64 -13.73 15.50 16.92
N PHE A 65 -13.32 15.92 18.13
CA PHE A 65 -14.22 16.34 19.18
C PHE A 65 -15.20 17.45 18.72
N LEU A 66 -14.67 18.50 18.08
CA LEU A 66 -15.50 19.59 17.55
C LEU A 66 -16.45 19.12 16.45
N ILE A 67 -15.97 18.29 15.50
CA ILE A 67 -16.83 17.76 14.43
C ILE A 67 -17.95 16.91 15.04
N LEU A 68 -17.67 16.04 16.03
CA LEU A 68 -18.67 15.18 16.63
C LEU A 68 -19.71 15.94 17.46
N ILE A 69 -19.35 17.12 17.99
CA ILE A 69 -20.30 18.02 18.67
C ILE A 69 -21.20 18.74 17.67
N PHE A 70 -20.61 19.36 16.63
CA PHE A 70 -21.30 20.32 15.79
C PHE A 70 -21.91 19.70 14.52
N ASP A 71 -21.30 18.67 13.95
CA ASP A 71 -21.83 17.99 12.77
C ASP A 71 -22.64 16.75 13.14
N LYS A 72 -23.92 16.97 13.40
CA LYS A 72 -24.88 15.91 13.78
C LYS A 72 -25.14 14.89 12.67
N LYS A 73 -24.73 15.18 11.42
CA LYS A 73 -24.85 14.24 10.31
C LYS A 73 -23.89 13.05 10.45
N ILE A 74 -22.75 13.22 11.14
CA ILE A 74 -21.78 12.13 11.30
C ILE A 74 -22.39 10.99 12.12
N LYS A 75 -22.48 9.82 11.52
CA LYS A 75 -22.91 8.55 12.14
C LYS A 75 -21.77 7.55 12.26
N ILE A 76 -20.83 7.56 11.31
CA ILE A 76 -19.73 6.61 11.22
C ILE A 76 -18.38 7.34 11.35
N VAL A 77 -17.49 6.80 12.18
CA VAL A 77 -16.07 7.16 12.23
C VAL A 77 -15.25 5.99 11.70
N HIS A 78 -14.58 6.20 10.55
CA HIS A 78 -13.75 5.21 9.87
C HIS A 78 -12.27 5.53 10.12
N VAL A 79 -11.63 4.76 11.00
CA VAL A 79 -10.25 4.98 11.44
C VAL A 79 -9.30 4.08 10.65
N HIS A 80 -8.39 4.69 9.88
CA HIS A 80 -7.32 4.01 9.16
C HIS A 80 -6.08 3.92 10.03
N ALA A 81 -5.73 2.72 10.49
CA ALA A 81 -4.71 2.49 11.49
C ALA A 81 -3.50 1.71 10.95
N PRO A 82 -2.27 2.17 11.23
CA PRO A 82 -1.07 1.35 11.08
C PRO A 82 -0.86 0.43 12.29
N SER A 83 0.31 -0.19 12.43
CA SER A 83 0.71 -0.94 13.63
C SER A 83 1.39 -0.07 14.69
N ASP A 84 1.75 -0.67 15.82
CA ASP A 84 2.63 -0.17 16.87
C ASP A 84 2.13 1.17 17.49
N ILE A 85 3.00 2.17 17.62
CA ILE A 85 2.66 3.50 18.14
C ILE A 85 1.54 4.15 17.33
N GLY A 86 1.47 3.86 16.03
CA GLY A 86 0.40 4.35 15.17
C GLY A 86 -0.96 3.82 15.56
N PHE A 87 -1.07 2.53 15.88
CA PHE A 87 -2.32 1.94 16.37
C PHE A 87 -2.72 2.49 17.75
N ARG A 88 -1.75 2.66 18.67
CA ARG A 88 -2.02 3.30 19.97
C ARG A 88 -2.56 4.72 19.81
N ARG A 89 -2.04 5.49 18.85
CA ARG A 89 -2.60 6.80 18.53
C ARG A 89 -4.02 6.69 17.96
N SER A 90 -4.25 5.74 17.06
CA SER A 90 -5.57 5.52 16.45
C SER A 90 -6.63 5.12 17.46
N SER A 91 -6.28 4.42 18.55
CA SER A 91 -7.24 4.04 19.59
C SER A 91 -7.85 5.22 20.34
N TYR A 92 -7.17 6.35 20.47
CA TYR A 92 -7.75 7.54 21.10
C TYR A 92 -8.93 8.11 20.30
N TYR A 93 -8.87 8.09 18.97
CA TYR A 93 -9.99 8.47 18.09
C TYR A 93 -11.14 7.48 18.20
N ILE A 94 -10.85 6.19 18.31
CA ILE A 94 -11.85 5.14 18.53
C ILE A 94 -12.59 5.36 19.85
N TYR A 95 -11.87 5.66 20.93
CA TYR A 95 -12.47 5.92 22.23
C TYR A 95 -13.32 7.20 22.23
N LEU A 96 -12.85 8.26 21.57
CA LEU A 96 -13.60 9.50 21.44
C LEU A 96 -14.90 9.27 20.64
N ALA A 97 -14.84 8.61 19.49
CA ALA A 97 -16.02 8.24 18.71
C ALA A 97 -17.02 7.40 19.52
N LYS A 98 -16.52 6.48 20.38
CA LYS A 98 -17.38 5.66 21.26
C LYS A 98 -18.12 6.49 22.30
N ILE A 99 -17.47 7.50 22.90
CA ILE A 99 -18.09 8.43 23.85
C ILE A 99 -19.24 9.19 23.17
N PHE A 100 -19.10 9.52 21.89
CA PHE A 100 -20.15 10.17 21.09
C PHE A 100 -21.16 9.19 20.47
N HIS A 101 -21.14 7.91 20.88
CA HIS A 101 -22.06 6.87 20.41
C HIS A 101 -22.07 6.71 18.88
N LYS A 102 -20.91 6.94 18.20
CA LYS A 102 -20.80 6.74 16.77
C LYS A 102 -20.51 5.27 16.44
N LYS A 103 -20.91 4.85 15.23
CA LYS A 103 -20.48 3.58 14.66
C LYS A 103 -19.01 3.69 14.29
N ILE A 104 -18.23 2.67 14.58
CA ILE A 104 -16.78 2.71 14.50
C ILE A 104 -16.29 1.60 13.59
N ILE A 105 -15.57 1.99 12.55
CA ILE A 105 -14.84 1.08 11.67
C ILE A 105 -13.35 1.29 11.92
N VAL A 106 -12.61 0.22 12.18
CA VAL A 106 -11.14 0.26 12.19
C VAL A 106 -10.60 -0.51 10.98
N HIS A 107 -9.78 0.16 10.16
CA HIS A 107 -9.19 -0.38 8.94
C HIS A 107 -7.68 -0.49 9.11
N ILE A 108 -7.17 -1.71 9.20
CA ILE A 108 -5.75 -1.97 9.48
C ILE A 108 -4.97 -2.08 8.17
N HIS A 109 -3.90 -1.26 8.03
CA HIS A 109 -3.10 -1.18 6.79
C HIS A 109 -1.66 -1.70 6.93
N SER A 110 -1.30 -2.32 8.04
CA SER A 110 0.08 -2.76 8.28
C SER A 110 0.24 -4.27 8.19
N GLY A 111 1.18 -4.74 7.40
CA GLY A 111 1.54 -6.17 7.33
C GLY A 111 2.15 -6.72 8.62
N ARG A 112 2.69 -5.87 9.49
CA ARG A 112 3.22 -6.27 10.81
C ARG A 112 2.19 -6.20 11.93
N PHE A 113 0.92 -5.98 11.61
CA PHE A 113 -0.09 -5.84 12.64
C PHE A 113 -0.37 -7.15 13.37
N ASN A 114 -0.28 -8.28 12.69
CA ASN A 114 -0.45 -9.59 13.34
C ASN A 114 0.58 -9.82 14.45
N ASP A 115 1.86 -9.49 14.21
CA ASP A 115 2.91 -9.57 15.24
C ASP A 115 2.65 -8.60 16.39
N TYR A 116 2.19 -7.39 16.08
CA TYR A 116 1.81 -6.40 17.08
C TYR A 116 0.62 -6.89 17.91
N TYR A 117 -0.39 -7.47 17.26
CA TYR A 117 -1.57 -8.06 17.90
C TYR A 117 -1.15 -9.13 18.91
N LEU A 118 -0.34 -10.11 18.48
CA LEU A 118 0.11 -11.20 19.35
C LEU A 118 0.90 -10.70 20.58
N ARG A 119 1.79 -9.70 20.39
CA ARG A 119 2.56 -9.10 21.49
C ARG A 119 1.72 -8.24 22.45
N HIS A 120 0.61 -7.69 21.99
CA HIS A 120 -0.24 -6.77 22.75
C HIS A 120 -1.71 -7.21 22.78
N ARG A 121 -1.96 -8.50 22.79
CA ARG A 121 -3.25 -9.14 22.59
C ARG A 121 -4.38 -8.49 23.39
N LYS A 122 -4.28 -8.43 24.71
CA LYS A 122 -5.31 -7.84 25.58
C LYS A 122 -5.66 -6.39 25.21
N TYR A 123 -4.64 -5.61 24.83
CA TYR A 123 -4.85 -4.23 24.44
C TYR A 123 -5.58 -4.12 23.08
N VAL A 124 -5.16 -4.90 22.09
CA VAL A 124 -5.78 -4.89 20.77
C VAL A 124 -7.22 -5.39 20.84
N GLU A 125 -7.48 -6.50 21.56
CA GLU A 125 -8.82 -7.03 21.81
C GLU A 125 -9.72 -6.00 22.50
N HIS A 126 -9.17 -5.27 23.50
CA HIS A 126 -9.92 -4.20 24.17
C HIS A 126 -10.29 -3.07 23.19
N VAL A 127 -9.38 -2.63 22.31
CA VAL A 127 -9.66 -1.61 21.30
C VAL A 127 -10.69 -2.14 20.28
N PHE A 128 -10.50 -3.36 19.79
CA PHE A 128 -11.39 -4.00 18.81
C PHE A 128 -12.80 -4.20 19.35
N SER A 129 -12.95 -4.48 20.66
CA SER A 129 -14.27 -4.58 21.30
C SER A 129 -15.07 -3.26 21.31
N LYS A 130 -14.44 -2.12 21.02
CA LYS A 130 -15.12 -0.83 20.87
C LYS A 130 -15.58 -0.56 19.44
N CYS A 131 -15.06 -1.33 18.46
CA CYS A 131 -15.36 -1.16 17.05
C CYS A 131 -16.57 -1.99 16.63
N ASP A 132 -17.44 -1.41 15.83
CA ASP A 132 -18.57 -2.12 15.21
C ASP A 132 -18.10 -3.01 14.07
N VAL A 133 -17.04 -2.60 13.34
CA VAL A 133 -16.42 -3.40 12.25
C VAL A 133 -14.91 -3.27 12.26
N ILE A 134 -14.24 -4.39 11.99
CA ILE A 134 -12.80 -4.48 11.75
C ILE A 134 -12.59 -4.80 10.27
N VAL A 135 -11.89 -3.94 9.53
CA VAL A 135 -11.58 -4.17 8.12
C VAL A 135 -10.22 -4.80 7.98
N ALA A 136 -10.19 -5.95 7.32
CA ALA A 136 -9.00 -6.67 6.88
C ALA A 136 -8.77 -6.45 5.38
N LEU A 137 -7.50 -6.37 4.96
CA LEU A 137 -7.10 -6.16 3.56
C LEU A 137 -6.98 -7.46 2.75
N THR A 138 -6.84 -8.59 3.43
CA THR A 138 -6.62 -9.90 2.81
C THR A 138 -7.45 -10.97 3.50
N LYS A 139 -7.72 -12.08 2.79
CA LYS A 139 -8.43 -13.24 3.36
C LYS A 139 -7.66 -13.87 4.51
N GLU A 140 -6.33 -13.89 4.42
CA GLU A 140 -5.47 -14.43 5.47
C GLU A 140 -5.56 -13.58 6.75
N ILE A 141 -5.46 -12.24 6.62
CA ILE A 141 -5.62 -11.32 7.76
C ILE A 141 -7.01 -11.45 8.38
N LYS A 142 -8.07 -11.58 7.55
CA LYS A 142 -9.43 -11.80 8.03
C LYS A 142 -9.51 -13.10 8.86
N LYS A 143 -9.02 -14.21 8.33
CA LYS A 143 -8.97 -15.49 9.04
C LYS A 143 -8.18 -15.41 10.36
N PHE A 144 -7.07 -14.67 10.36
CA PHE A 144 -6.29 -14.45 11.57
C PHE A 144 -7.11 -13.75 12.66
N TYR A 145 -7.83 -12.65 12.34
CA TYR A 145 -8.66 -11.95 13.33
C TYR A 145 -9.84 -12.79 13.80
N GLU A 146 -10.48 -13.53 12.89
CA GLU A 146 -11.55 -14.48 13.24
C GLU A 146 -11.05 -15.59 14.18
N ALA A 147 -9.87 -16.14 13.94
CA ALA A 147 -9.23 -17.11 14.83
C ALA A 147 -8.85 -16.53 16.21
N MET A 148 -8.65 -15.20 16.29
CA MET A 148 -8.44 -14.51 17.56
C MET A 148 -9.76 -14.16 18.28
N GLY A 149 -10.92 -14.58 17.74
CA GLY A 149 -12.24 -14.37 18.35
C GLY A 149 -12.96 -13.08 17.90
N CYS A 150 -12.48 -12.39 16.88
CA CYS A 150 -13.19 -11.25 16.31
C CYS A 150 -14.34 -11.75 15.42
N THR A 151 -15.57 -11.31 15.68
CA THR A 151 -16.78 -11.76 14.97
C THR A 151 -17.27 -10.78 13.90
N ASN A 152 -16.74 -9.56 13.89
CA ASN A 152 -17.19 -8.44 13.06
C ASN A 152 -16.11 -8.03 12.03
N VAL A 153 -15.43 -9.01 11.42
CA VAL A 153 -14.35 -8.79 10.46
C VAL A 153 -14.88 -8.82 9.03
N VAL A 154 -14.63 -7.74 8.28
CA VAL A 154 -15.01 -7.60 6.88
C VAL A 154 -13.78 -7.42 6.01
N LEU A 155 -13.79 -8.02 4.82
CA LEU A 155 -12.77 -7.80 3.80
C LEU A 155 -13.15 -6.59 2.95
N ILE A 156 -12.27 -5.59 2.88
CA ILE A 156 -12.37 -4.47 1.93
C ILE A 156 -11.03 -4.36 1.23
N ASN A 157 -11.07 -4.45 -0.08
CA ASN A 157 -9.87 -4.39 -0.90
C ASN A 157 -9.23 -2.99 -0.89
N ASN A 158 -7.90 -2.93 -1.04
CA ASN A 158 -7.23 -1.68 -1.34
C ASN A 158 -7.76 -1.12 -2.67
N ILE A 159 -7.78 0.20 -2.79
CA ILE A 159 -8.22 0.89 -4.00
C ILE A 159 -7.03 1.40 -4.79
N ILE A 160 -7.01 1.20 -6.08
CA ILE A 160 -6.02 1.76 -7.01
C ILE A 160 -6.63 2.87 -7.87
N GLU A 161 -5.77 3.67 -8.48
CA GLU A 161 -6.19 4.66 -9.47
C GLU A 161 -6.58 3.98 -10.77
N VAL A 162 -7.48 4.59 -11.53
CA VAL A 162 -7.77 4.14 -12.90
C VAL A 162 -6.52 4.35 -13.76
N PRO A 163 -5.99 3.33 -14.44
CA PRO A 163 -4.75 3.46 -15.18
C PRO A 163 -4.93 4.39 -16.38
N ILE A 164 -3.94 5.25 -16.62
CA ILE A 164 -3.85 6.09 -17.81
C ILE A 164 -2.82 5.45 -18.75
N GLU A 165 -3.31 4.76 -19.77
CA GLU A 165 -2.43 4.12 -20.74
C GLU A 165 -1.82 5.16 -21.69
N LYS A 166 -0.51 5.07 -21.84
CA LYS A 166 0.27 5.87 -22.81
C LYS A 166 1.04 4.91 -23.71
N ASN A 167 1.08 5.21 -24.98
CA ASN A 167 1.88 4.44 -25.92
C ASN A 167 3.37 4.88 -25.87
N VAL A 168 4.00 4.60 -24.74
CA VAL A 168 5.40 4.91 -24.48
C VAL A 168 6.10 3.67 -23.98
N ARG A 169 7.26 3.32 -24.59
CA ARG A 169 8.06 2.15 -24.23
C ARG A 169 9.54 2.49 -24.36
N TYR A 170 10.39 1.76 -23.67
CA TYR A 170 11.80 1.72 -24.00
C TYR A 170 12.00 0.81 -25.22
N GLU A 171 12.78 1.26 -26.20
CA GLU A 171 13.02 0.55 -27.48
C GLU A 171 14.49 0.12 -27.62
N ASP A 172 15.23 0.09 -26.51
CA ASP A 172 16.65 -0.23 -26.45
C ASP A 172 16.94 -1.74 -26.32
N GLY A 173 15.90 -2.57 -26.29
CA GLY A 173 16.01 -4.03 -26.16
C GLY A 173 16.36 -4.53 -24.76
N LEU A 174 16.39 -3.65 -23.76
CA LEU A 174 16.70 -4.00 -22.39
C LEU A 174 15.45 -4.37 -21.59
N ILE A 175 15.61 -5.14 -20.51
CA ILE A 175 14.55 -5.34 -19.54
C ILE A 175 14.62 -4.21 -18.52
N HIS A 176 13.57 -3.37 -18.51
CA HIS A 176 13.42 -2.29 -17.55
C HIS A 176 12.60 -2.74 -16.35
N LEU A 177 13.28 -2.91 -15.22
CA LEU A 177 12.66 -3.21 -13.92
C LEU A 177 12.23 -1.90 -13.26
N LEU A 178 11.06 -1.88 -12.62
CA LEU A 178 10.57 -0.74 -11.83
C LEU A 178 10.37 -1.15 -10.38
N PHE A 179 11.03 -0.47 -9.47
CA PHE A 179 10.77 -0.52 -8.03
C PHE A 179 10.08 0.78 -7.59
N LEU A 180 8.94 0.66 -6.90
CA LEU A 180 8.24 1.80 -6.28
C LEU A 180 8.04 1.53 -4.80
N GLY A 181 8.71 2.30 -3.95
CA GLY A 181 8.58 2.14 -2.50
C GLY A 181 9.56 2.99 -1.69
N SER A 182 9.47 2.92 -0.37
CA SER A 182 10.50 3.51 0.49
C SER A 182 11.83 2.80 0.27
N ILE A 183 12.90 3.55 0.07
CA ILE A 183 14.27 3.02 -0.02
C ILE A 183 14.71 2.70 1.41
N THR A 184 14.49 1.46 1.82
CA THR A 184 14.79 0.95 3.16
C THR A 184 15.03 -0.55 3.11
N GLU A 185 15.77 -1.08 4.08
CA GLU A 185 16.06 -2.52 4.17
C GLU A 185 14.79 -3.41 4.19
N PRO A 186 13.72 -3.09 4.96
CA PRO A 186 12.49 -3.90 4.93
C PRO A 186 11.78 -3.97 3.58
N LYS A 187 12.10 -3.09 2.63
CA LYS A 187 11.58 -3.13 1.26
C LYS A 187 12.45 -3.94 0.31
N GLY A 188 13.54 -4.53 0.81
CA GLY A 188 14.41 -5.44 0.08
C GLY A 188 15.22 -4.81 -1.06
N ILE A 189 15.21 -3.47 -1.17
CA ILE A 189 15.92 -2.77 -2.24
C ILE A 189 17.42 -3.07 -2.22
N TYR A 190 18.01 -3.20 -1.03
CA TYR A 190 19.44 -3.49 -0.90
C TYR A 190 19.78 -4.94 -1.28
N ASP A 191 18.88 -5.90 -1.07
CA ASP A 191 19.06 -7.27 -1.58
C ASP A 191 19.08 -7.30 -3.10
N LEU A 192 18.20 -6.52 -3.75
CA LEU A 192 18.19 -6.38 -5.21
C LEU A 192 19.48 -5.71 -5.72
N VAL A 193 19.91 -4.63 -5.07
CA VAL A 193 21.18 -3.93 -5.40
C VAL A 193 22.38 -4.87 -5.26
N ASP A 194 22.42 -5.68 -4.19
CA ASP A 194 23.49 -6.66 -3.96
C ASP A 194 23.53 -7.73 -5.06
N VAL A 195 22.36 -8.25 -5.48
CA VAL A 195 22.25 -9.24 -6.55
C VAL A 195 22.73 -8.65 -7.87
N LEU A 196 22.30 -7.44 -8.24
CA LEU A 196 22.73 -6.76 -9.46
C LEU A 196 24.24 -6.46 -9.43
N CYS A 197 24.79 -6.08 -8.28
CA CYS A 197 26.22 -5.85 -8.11
C CYS A 197 27.03 -7.14 -8.26
N LYS A 198 26.63 -8.22 -7.58
CA LYS A 198 27.31 -9.53 -7.58
C LYS A 198 27.37 -10.15 -8.98
N HIS A 199 26.30 -10.01 -9.74
CA HIS A 199 26.13 -10.61 -11.06
C HIS A 199 26.19 -9.57 -12.19
N ARG A 200 26.92 -8.48 -11.96
CA ARG A 200 27.02 -7.32 -12.85
C ARG A 200 27.32 -7.69 -14.31
N LEU A 201 28.28 -8.58 -14.54
CA LEU A 201 28.72 -8.97 -15.90
C LEU A 201 27.61 -9.65 -16.72
N GLU A 202 26.64 -10.29 -16.04
CA GLU A 202 25.49 -10.92 -16.70
C GLU A 202 24.39 -9.90 -17.02
N PHE A 203 24.21 -8.91 -16.15
CA PHE A 203 23.06 -7.99 -16.20
C PHE A 203 23.35 -6.68 -16.94
N GLU A 204 24.60 -6.20 -16.95
CA GLU A 204 24.98 -4.93 -17.59
C GLU A 204 24.72 -4.98 -19.10
N GLY A 205 24.04 -3.94 -19.63
CA GLY A 205 23.59 -3.90 -21.01
C GLY A 205 22.41 -4.81 -21.35
N ARG A 206 21.75 -5.42 -20.35
CA ARG A 206 20.58 -6.29 -20.54
C ARG A 206 19.41 -5.95 -19.62
N ILE A 207 19.71 -5.42 -18.41
CA ILE A 207 18.72 -4.98 -17.42
C ILE A 207 19.03 -3.55 -16.99
N ILE A 208 18.01 -2.75 -16.74
CA ILE A 208 18.07 -1.48 -16.01
C ILE A 208 17.01 -1.49 -14.90
N LEU A 209 17.44 -1.22 -13.67
CA LEU A 209 16.55 -1.02 -12.54
C LEU A 209 16.25 0.48 -12.35
N HIS A 210 15.00 0.86 -12.47
CA HIS A 210 14.50 2.20 -12.13
C HIS A 210 13.98 2.18 -10.69
N VAL A 211 14.54 3.02 -9.82
CA VAL A 211 14.17 3.10 -8.41
C VAL A 211 13.41 4.39 -8.14
N GLY A 212 12.10 4.28 -7.95
CA GLY A 212 11.24 5.36 -7.48
C GLY A 212 11.01 5.27 -5.97
N GLY A 213 11.55 6.23 -5.20
CA GLY A 213 11.40 6.14 -3.75
C GLY A 213 11.99 7.31 -2.96
N ASN A 214 11.84 7.22 -1.64
CA ASN A 214 12.36 8.18 -0.67
C ASN A 214 12.96 7.43 0.54
N ARG A 215 13.42 8.13 1.54
CA ARG A 215 14.04 7.70 2.80
C ARG A 215 15.57 7.66 2.70
N GLU A 216 16.17 6.50 2.58
CA GLU A 216 17.64 6.33 2.59
C GLU A 216 18.26 6.59 1.21
N VAL A 217 17.90 7.73 0.57
CA VAL A 217 18.33 8.08 -0.79
C VAL A 217 19.84 8.24 -0.87
N ASP A 218 20.45 8.98 0.08
CA ASP A 218 21.89 9.23 0.09
C ASP A 218 22.68 7.92 0.19
N LYS A 219 22.17 6.95 0.99
CA LYS A 219 22.79 5.62 1.10
C LYS A 219 22.72 4.86 -0.23
N LEU A 220 21.59 4.89 -0.92
CA LEU A 220 21.44 4.24 -2.22
C LEU A 220 22.39 4.86 -3.26
N LEU A 221 22.40 6.19 -3.37
CA LEU A 221 23.28 6.92 -4.32
C LEU A 221 24.74 6.66 -4.04
N HIS A 222 25.14 6.64 -2.77
CA HIS A 222 26.52 6.29 -2.39
C HIS A 222 26.90 4.86 -2.82
N ILE A 223 25.98 3.88 -2.69
CA ILE A 223 26.21 2.51 -3.14
C ILE A 223 26.34 2.46 -4.68
N ILE A 224 25.45 3.14 -5.40
CA ILE A 224 25.50 3.18 -6.88
C ILE A 224 26.83 3.72 -7.35
N GLU A 225 27.29 4.85 -6.80
CA GLU A 225 28.55 5.49 -7.16
C GLU A 225 29.77 4.61 -6.80
N THR A 226 29.88 4.17 -5.55
CA THR A 226 31.04 3.40 -5.06
C THR A 226 31.17 2.04 -5.72
N LYS A 227 30.05 1.41 -6.09
CA LYS A 227 30.02 0.13 -6.80
C LYS A 227 29.96 0.29 -8.33
N ARG A 228 29.93 1.53 -8.84
CA ARG A 228 29.85 1.86 -10.28
C ARG A 228 28.67 1.15 -10.96
N LEU A 229 27.46 1.30 -10.39
CA LEU A 229 26.24 0.64 -10.87
C LEU A 229 25.36 1.55 -11.74
N ASP A 230 25.87 2.71 -12.19
CA ASP A 230 25.12 3.72 -12.95
C ASP A 230 24.53 3.18 -14.27
N ASN A 231 25.16 2.15 -14.85
CA ASN A 231 24.66 1.47 -16.05
C ASN A 231 23.55 0.43 -15.73
N LEU A 232 23.35 0.07 -14.48
CA LEU A 232 22.37 -0.94 -14.03
C LEU A 232 21.22 -0.33 -13.22
N ILE A 233 21.46 0.75 -12.48
CA ILE A 233 20.50 1.32 -11.53
C ILE A 233 20.35 2.82 -11.75
N LYS A 234 19.11 3.26 -11.97
CA LYS A 234 18.74 4.67 -12.10
C LYS A 234 17.81 5.08 -10.97
N TYR A 235 18.22 6.05 -10.18
CA TYR A 235 17.35 6.67 -9.17
C TYR A 235 16.48 7.73 -9.83
N GLU A 236 15.16 7.53 -9.80
CA GLU A 236 14.16 8.37 -10.47
C GLU A 236 13.53 9.44 -9.54
N GLY A 237 13.96 9.50 -8.29
CA GLY A 237 13.32 10.34 -7.27
C GLY A 237 12.03 9.74 -6.73
N TRP A 238 11.24 10.57 -6.03
CA TRP A 238 9.90 10.18 -5.62
C TRP A 238 8.95 10.27 -6.82
N LEU A 239 8.48 9.12 -7.29
CA LEU A 239 7.56 9.03 -8.42
C LEU A 239 6.11 9.18 -7.97
N SER A 240 5.42 10.19 -8.50
CA SER A 240 3.99 10.44 -8.28
C SER A 240 3.38 11.14 -9.51
N GLY A 241 2.04 11.11 -9.65
CA GLY A 241 1.33 11.74 -10.75
C GLY A 241 1.85 11.29 -12.13
N GLU A 242 2.04 12.22 -13.05
CA GLU A 242 2.46 11.98 -14.43
C GLU A 242 3.75 11.17 -14.56
N ARG A 243 4.76 11.42 -13.71
CA ARG A 243 6.03 10.67 -13.75
C ARG A 243 5.86 9.20 -13.34
N LYS A 244 5.00 8.92 -12.33
CA LYS A 244 4.67 7.54 -11.94
C LYS A 244 3.95 6.82 -13.08
N ILE A 245 2.97 7.48 -13.69
CA ILE A 245 2.22 6.97 -14.84
C ILE A 245 3.15 6.65 -16.01
N GLU A 246 4.07 7.56 -16.33
CA GLU A 246 5.05 7.37 -17.40
C GLU A 246 5.93 6.15 -17.14
N MET A 247 6.49 5.99 -15.95
CA MET A 247 7.35 4.87 -15.59
C MET A 247 6.59 3.54 -15.60
N LEU A 248 5.34 3.53 -15.09
CA LEU A 248 4.47 2.34 -15.16
C LEU A 248 4.12 1.96 -16.61
N ASN A 249 4.01 2.91 -17.54
CA ASN A 249 3.83 2.61 -18.96
C ASN A 249 5.12 2.08 -19.60
N LYS A 250 6.27 2.70 -19.32
CA LYS A 250 7.55 2.40 -19.98
C LYS A 250 8.19 1.08 -19.56
N CYS A 251 8.21 0.80 -18.24
CA CYS A 251 8.92 -0.38 -17.73
C CYS A 251 8.24 -1.69 -18.09
N ASN A 252 9.02 -2.78 -18.17
CA ASN A 252 8.53 -4.11 -18.54
C ASN A 252 8.06 -4.93 -17.35
N VAL A 253 8.83 -4.89 -16.25
CA VAL A 253 8.63 -5.71 -15.05
C VAL A 253 8.59 -4.81 -13.83
N PHE A 254 7.67 -5.09 -12.92
CA PHE A 254 7.66 -4.47 -11.60
C PHE A 254 8.32 -5.41 -10.60
N ILE A 255 9.19 -4.89 -9.73
CA ILE A 255 9.93 -5.69 -8.75
C ILE A 255 9.77 -5.14 -7.34
N LEU A 256 9.38 -6.02 -6.39
CA LEU A 256 9.22 -5.66 -4.98
C LEU A 256 9.71 -6.79 -4.06
N PRO A 257 11.02 -6.83 -3.73
CA PRO A 257 11.63 -7.89 -2.92
C PRO A 257 11.50 -7.64 -1.41
N SER A 258 10.35 -7.16 -0.96
CA SER A 258 10.10 -6.75 0.42
C SER A 258 10.23 -7.90 1.43
N HIS A 259 10.76 -7.60 2.63
CA HIS A 259 10.79 -8.55 3.75
C HIS A 259 9.45 -8.65 4.47
N THR A 260 8.62 -7.61 4.37
CA THR A 260 7.28 -7.58 4.99
C THR A 260 6.36 -6.60 4.25
N GLU A 261 5.13 -7.02 4.01
CA GLU A 261 4.07 -6.22 3.41
C GLU A 261 2.71 -6.48 4.09
N GLY A 262 1.78 -5.55 3.90
CA GLY A 262 0.37 -5.83 4.06
C GLY A 262 -0.21 -6.35 2.73
N LEU A 263 -0.88 -5.46 2.04
CA LEU A 263 -1.25 -5.63 0.63
C LEU A 263 -0.69 -4.44 -0.15
N PRO A 264 0.44 -4.60 -0.88
CA PRO A 264 1.14 -3.48 -1.50
C PRO A 264 0.37 -2.91 -2.70
N ILE A 265 -0.04 -1.64 -2.58
CA ILE A 265 -0.76 -0.92 -3.64
C ILE A 265 0.09 -0.83 -4.90
N SER A 266 1.40 -0.68 -4.78
CA SER A 266 2.30 -0.58 -5.92
C SER A 266 2.31 -1.82 -6.83
N ILE A 267 2.11 -3.03 -6.28
CA ILE A 267 1.91 -4.25 -7.08
C ILE A 267 0.56 -4.19 -7.82
N LEU A 268 -0.51 -3.79 -7.11
CA LEU A 268 -1.82 -3.65 -7.74
C LEU A 268 -1.82 -2.59 -8.86
N GLU A 269 -1.12 -1.47 -8.62
CA GLU A 269 -0.89 -0.45 -9.66
C GLU A 269 -0.12 -1.04 -10.84
N ALA A 270 0.96 -1.78 -10.62
CA ALA A 270 1.72 -2.43 -11.70
C ALA A 270 0.84 -3.38 -12.52
N PHE A 271 0.01 -4.19 -11.87
CA PHE A 271 -0.94 -5.07 -12.55
C PHE A 271 -1.96 -4.29 -13.39
N SER A 272 -2.44 -3.14 -12.93
CA SER A 272 -3.39 -2.32 -13.69
C SER A 272 -2.79 -1.78 -15.01
N TYR A 273 -1.45 -1.66 -15.08
CA TYR A 273 -0.71 -1.34 -16.30
C TYR A 273 -0.22 -2.59 -17.04
N GLY A 274 -0.66 -3.78 -16.64
CA GLY A 274 -0.29 -5.05 -17.28
C GLY A 274 1.17 -5.46 -17.08
N LYS A 275 1.82 -5.03 -15.99
CA LYS A 275 3.22 -5.35 -15.74
C LYS A 275 3.35 -6.69 -15.03
N TYR A 276 4.26 -7.53 -15.53
CA TYR A 276 4.65 -8.75 -14.84
C TYR A 276 5.38 -8.41 -13.54
N VAL A 277 5.08 -9.12 -12.47
CA VAL A 277 5.60 -8.77 -11.14
C VAL A 277 6.55 -9.84 -10.63
N VAL A 278 7.71 -9.40 -10.13
CA VAL A 278 8.65 -10.20 -9.34
C VAL A 278 8.58 -9.72 -7.90
N ALA A 279 8.14 -10.56 -6.98
CA ALA A 279 7.99 -10.15 -5.59
C ALA A 279 8.26 -11.30 -4.60
N THR A 280 8.37 -10.97 -3.33
CA THR A 280 8.49 -11.96 -2.26
C THR A 280 7.13 -12.49 -1.81
N ASN A 281 7.09 -13.70 -1.29
CA ASN A 281 5.88 -14.38 -0.79
C ASN A 281 5.51 -13.94 0.65
N VAL A 282 5.42 -12.63 0.90
CA VAL A 282 5.14 -12.08 2.23
C VAL A 282 3.80 -11.36 2.30
N GLY A 283 3.16 -11.40 3.47
CA GLY A 283 1.90 -10.69 3.74
C GLY A 283 0.80 -11.09 2.76
N GLY A 284 0.12 -10.09 2.18
CA GLY A 284 -0.95 -10.32 1.21
C GLY A 284 -0.49 -10.56 -0.24
N ILE A 285 0.81 -10.57 -0.51
CA ILE A 285 1.33 -10.77 -1.88
C ILE A 285 0.92 -12.14 -2.45
N PRO A 286 0.97 -13.26 -1.69
CA PRO A 286 0.52 -14.56 -2.20
C PRO A 286 -0.96 -14.63 -2.59
N GLU A 287 -1.80 -13.72 -2.10
CA GLU A 287 -3.21 -13.68 -2.48
C GLU A 287 -3.45 -13.02 -3.84
N ILE A 288 -2.48 -12.22 -4.34
CA ILE A 288 -2.63 -11.42 -5.57
C ILE A 288 -1.72 -11.86 -6.71
N ILE A 289 -0.63 -12.61 -6.44
CA ILE A 289 0.27 -13.13 -7.47
C ILE A 289 -0.09 -14.58 -7.80
N ASN A 290 -0.16 -14.86 -9.10
CA ASN A 290 -0.34 -16.19 -9.68
C ASN A 290 0.55 -16.34 -10.94
N HIS A 291 0.49 -17.52 -11.58
CA HIS A 291 1.33 -17.85 -12.75
C HIS A 291 1.07 -16.94 -13.98
N VAL A 292 -0.05 -16.19 -14.03
CA VAL A 292 -0.36 -15.28 -15.14
C VAL A 292 0.32 -13.94 -14.96
N ASN A 293 0.38 -13.43 -13.72
CA ASN A 293 0.73 -12.04 -13.47
C ASN A 293 2.08 -11.84 -12.78
N GLY A 294 2.77 -12.90 -12.34
CA GLY A 294 4.04 -12.73 -11.68
C GLY A 294 4.66 -14.02 -11.14
N VAL A 295 5.82 -13.85 -10.52
CA VAL A 295 6.58 -14.88 -9.84
C VAL A 295 6.96 -14.43 -8.43
N MET A 296 6.94 -15.38 -7.49
CA MET A 296 7.30 -15.13 -6.10
C MET A 296 8.54 -15.94 -5.70
N PHE A 297 9.31 -15.37 -4.76
CA PHE A 297 10.44 -16.02 -4.11
C PHE A 297 10.43 -15.71 -2.60
N ASN A 298 11.26 -16.42 -1.80
CA ASN A 298 11.33 -16.18 -0.37
C ASN A 298 12.02 -14.84 -0.03
N PRO A 299 11.58 -14.10 0.98
CA PRO A 299 12.24 -12.87 1.39
C PRO A 299 13.69 -13.13 1.80
N MET A 300 14.60 -12.19 1.53
CA MET A 300 16.05 -12.26 1.78
C MET A 300 16.79 -13.38 1.04
N ASP A 301 16.11 -14.13 0.16
CA ASP A 301 16.72 -15.17 -0.68
C ASP A 301 17.30 -14.57 -1.96
N LYS A 302 18.55 -14.08 -1.85
CA LYS A 302 19.26 -13.43 -2.96
C LYS A 302 19.55 -14.39 -4.11
N ASP A 303 19.72 -15.68 -3.83
CA ASP A 303 20.00 -16.68 -4.87
C ASP A 303 18.73 -17.00 -5.66
N ALA A 304 17.57 -17.09 -5.01
CA ALA A 304 16.29 -17.19 -5.70
C ALA A 304 15.97 -15.93 -6.51
N LEU A 305 16.24 -14.73 -5.98
CA LEU A 305 16.08 -13.47 -6.71
C LEU A 305 16.98 -13.44 -7.96
N TYR A 306 18.26 -13.81 -7.83
CA TYR A 306 19.17 -13.94 -8.97
C TYR A 306 18.61 -14.88 -10.03
N LYS A 307 18.17 -16.08 -9.61
CA LYS A 307 17.61 -17.08 -10.53
C LYS A 307 16.41 -16.51 -11.30
N VAL A 308 15.48 -15.84 -10.63
CA VAL A 308 14.31 -15.23 -11.28
C VAL A 308 14.75 -14.19 -12.33
N LEU A 309 15.72 -13.33 -12.01
CA LEU A 309 16.21 -12.33 -12.95
C LEU A 309 16.95 -12.96 -14.15
N SER A 310 17.76 -14.00 -13.91
CA SER A 310 18.43 -14.75 -14.96
C SER A 310 17.44 -15.47 -15.87
N ASP A 311 16.41 -16.11 -15.31
CA ASP A 311 15.34 -16.77 -16.07
C ASP A 311 14.57 -15.76 -16.96
N LEU A 312 14.31 -14.55 -16.47
CA LEU A 312 13.70 -13.48 -17.28
C LEU A 312 14.58 -13.06 -18.47
N LEU A 313 15.91 -13.02 -18.28
CA LEU A 313 16.84 -12.70 -19.36
C LEU A 313 16.94 -13.81 -20.41
N GLN A 314 16.87 -15.07 -20.00
CA GLN A 314 16.98 -16.21 -20.89
C GLN A 314 15.70 -16.42 -21.71
N ASN A 315 14.54 -16.31 -21.07
CA ASN A 315 13.24 -16.60 -21.68
C ASN A 315 12.59 -15.37 -22.33
N GLY A 316 13.08 -14.16 -22.01
CA GLY A 316 12.44 -12.91 -22.41
C GLY A 316 11.06 -12.75 -21.75
N LEU A 317 10.25 -11.84 -22.29
CA LEU A 317 8.91 -11.49 -21.77
C LEU A 317 7.79 -11.81 -22.78
N SER A 318 8.06 -12.63 -23.79
CA SER A 318 7.07 -12.98 -24.83
C SER A 318 5.86 -13.76 -24.31
N PHE A 319 6.01 -14.41 -23.15
CA PHE A 319 4.93 -15.15 -22.48
C PHE A 319 3.96 -14.24 -21.70
N VAL A 320 4.28 -12.95 -21.52
CA VAL A 320 3.48 -12.02 -20.72
C VAL A 320 2.26 -11.54 -21.51
N ASP A 321 1.07 -11.89 -21.02
CA ASP A 321 -0.18 -11.33 -21.51
C ASP A 321 -0.63 -10.16 -20.64
N ASN A 322 -0.31 -8.93 -21.05
CA ASN A 322 -0.63 -7.70 -20.34
C ASN A 322 -2.15 -7.55 -20.08
N ASN A 323 -3.01 -8.02 -20.99
CA ASN A 323 -4.46 -7.91 -20.84
C ASN A 323 -4.99 -8.92 -19.79
N ALA A 324 -4.43 -10.14 -19.78
CA ALA A 324 -4.74 -11.10 -18.73
C ALA A 324 -4.31 -10.58 -17.34
N ILE A 325 -3.12 -9.96 -17.24
CA ILE A 325 -2.65 -9.35 -16.00
C ILE A 325 -3.61 -8.23 -15.52
N LYS A 326 -4.01 -7.31 -16.39
CA LYS A 326 -4.95 -6.22 -16.05
C LYS A 326 -6.26 -6.73 -15.47
N LYS A 327 -6.76 -7.87 -15.94
CA LYS A 327 -7.99 -8.48 -15.42
C LYS A 327 -7.88 -8.93 -13.98
N THR A 328 -6.68 -9.25 -13.49
CA THR A 328 -6.47 -9.74 -12.11
C THR A 328 -6.73 -8.69 -11.03
N VAL A 329 -6.86 -7.41 -11.39
CA VAL A 329 -7.07 -6.30 -10.44
C VAL A 329 -8.44 -5.64 -10.51
N TYR A 330 -9.41 -6.21 -11.19
CA TYR A 330 -10.75 -5.60 -11.31
C TYR A 330 -11.43 -5.38 -9.96
N GLU A 331 -11.23 -6.26 -9.00
CA GLU A 331 -11.81 -6.12 -7.65
C GLU A 331 -11.17 -5.01 -6.80
N TYR A 332 -10.02 -4.45 -7.24
CA TYR A 332 -9.33 -3.32 -6.62
C TYR A 332 -9.61 -1.99 -7.31
N MET A 333 -10.36 -2.01 -8.42
CA MET A 333 -10.76 -0.80 -9.13
C MET A 333 -11.78 0.02 -8.33
N PRO A 334 -11.84 1.34 -8.56
CA PRO A 334 -12.69 2.24 -7.79
C PRO A 334 -14.15 1.81 -7.67
N GLU A 335 -14.77 1.33 -8.76
CA GLU A 335 -16.17 0.88 -8.78
C GLU A 335 -16.41 -0.32 -7.84
N SER A 336 -15.51 -1.30 -7.87
CA SER A 336 -15.61 -2.50 -7.03
C SER A 336 -15.45 -2.15 -5.54
N VAL A 337 -14.45 -1.34 -5.20
CA VAL A 337 -14.18 -0.94 -3.82
C VAL A 337 -15.26 0.01 -3.29
N GLU A 338 -15.76 0.92 -4.12
CA GLU A 338 -16.89 1.78 -3.77
C GLU A 338 -18.12 0.95 -3.39
N LYS A 339 -18.45 -0.08 -4.17
CA LYS A 339 -19.58 -1.00 -3.89
C LYS A 339 -19.36 -1.75 -2.57
N GLN A 340 -18.14 -2.23 -2.29
CA GLN A 340 -17.80 -2.89 -1.02
C GLN A 340 -18.02 -1.92 0.17
N LEU A 341 -17.54 -0.68 0.06
CA LEU A 341 -17.69 0.35 1.08
C LEU A 341 -19.13 0.78 1.26
N SER A 342 -19.89 0.96 0.16
CA SER A 342 -21.31 1.29 0.20
C SER A 342 -22.11 0.24 0.96
N ASN A 343 -21.89 -1.04 0.65
CA ASN A 343 -22.52 -2.15 1.34
C ASN A 343 -22.17 -2.15 2.85
N LEU A 344 -20.89 -1.97 3.18
CA LEU A 344 -20.44 -1.91 4.56
C LEU A 344 -21.10 -0.77 5.32
N TYR A 345 -21.07 0.45 4.80
CA TYR A 345 -21.63 1.60 5.50
C TYR A 345 -23.15 1.48 5.68
N ASN A 346 -23.88 1.03 4.68
CA ASN A 346 -25.33 0.83 4.76
C ASN A 346 -25.73 -0.28 5.76
N SER A 347 -24.86 -1.28 5.98
CA SER A 347 -25.15 -2.38 6.90
C SER A 347 -25.04 -2.00 8.39
N ILE A 348 -24.45 -0.84 8.72
CA ILE A 348 -24.18 -0.46 10.11
C ILE A 348 -24.86 0.85 10.55
N ILE A 349 -25.47 1.60 9.62
CA ILE A 349 -26.29 2.80 9.93
C ILE A 349 -27.68 2.40 10.38
#